data_fc06db50a9d97d670ec96720fbebb472
#
_entry.id   fc06db50a9d97d670ec96720fbebb472
#
_cell.length_a   1.000
_cell.length_b   1.000
_cell.length_c   1.000
_cell.angle_alpha   90.00
_cell.angle_beta   90.00
_cell.angle_gamma   90.00
#
_symmetry.space_group_name_H-M   'P 1'
#
loop_
_entity.id
_entity.type
_entity.pdbx_description
1 polymer ?
#
loop_
_entity_poly.entity_id
_entity_poly.type
_entity_poly.pdbx_seq_one_letter_code
_entity_poly.pdbx_strand_id
1 'polypeptide(L)'
;KRFLDIANLLNKNVAVITDNDGDFNVNITQKYNEYSGLAHILISADDRNALHTLEPQFFDVNKADLVKFRQVIGYPSTYTTSEEIIKYMINQKTDWALKLFESDEVLEYPTYIKAVVEWCKS
;
A
#
# COMPACT_ATOMS: atom_id res chain seq x y z
N LYS A 1 -1.21 1.50 -18.40
CA LYS A 1 -2.54 1.37 -19.04
C LYS A 1 -2.55 0.35 -20.19
N ARG A 2 -1.49 0.31 -20.98
CA ARG A 2 -1.39 -0.66 -22.09
C ARG A 2 -1.56 -2.10 -21.58
N PHE A 3 -0.97 -2.43 -20.45
CA PHE A 3 -1.11 -3.75 -19.82
C PHE A 3 -2.57 -4.05 -19.47
N LEU A 4 -3.30 -3.06 -18.93
CA LEU A 4 -4.71 -3.21 -18.58
C LEU A 4 -5.59 -3.36 -19.83
N ASP A 5 -5.27 -2.70 -20.91
CA ASP A 5 -5.99 -2.85 -22.19
C ASP A 5 -5.83 -4.26 -22.73
N ILE A 6 -4.63 -4.82 -22.66
CA ILE A 6 -4.36 -6.21 -23.06
C ILE A 6 -5.13 -7.19 -22.17
N ALA A 7 -5.10 -6.98 -20.85
CA ALA A 7 -5.82 -7.82 -19.91
C ALA A 7 -7.34 -7.79 -20.17
N ASN A 8 -7.88 -6.61 -20.49
CA ASN A 8 -9.28 -6.46 -20.83
C ASN A 8 -9.64 -7.22 -22.10
N LEU A 9 -8.82 -7.12 -23.15
CA LEU A 9 -9.03 -7.85 -24.40
C LEU A 9 -9.01 -9.36 -24.18
N LEU A 10 -8.16 -9.84 -23.30
CA LEU A 10 -8.03 -11.28 -22.99
C LEU A 10 -9.02 -11.74 -21.90
N ASN A 11 -9.81 -10.84 -21.37
CA ASN A 11 -10.77 -11.11 -20.27
C ASN A 11 -10.08 -11.75 -19.05
N LYS A 12 -8.90 -11.22 -18.68
CA LYS A 12 -8.15 -11.71 -17.54
C LYS A 12 -8.41 -10.85 -16.29
N ASN A 13 -8.43 -11.50 -15.13
CA ASN A 13 -8.58 -10.82 -13.85
C ASN A 13 -7.26 -10.17 -13.45
N VAL A 14 -7.28 -8.86 -13.23
CA VAL A 14 -6.10 -8.08 -12.85
C VAL A 14 -6.48 -7.10 -11.74
N ALA A 15 -5.66 -7.08 -10.69
CA ALA A 15 -5.75 -6.05 -9.66
C ALA A 15 -4.48 -5.20 -9.68
N VAL A 16 -4.66 -3.89 -9.59
CA VAL A 16 -3.59 -2.91 -9.52
C VAL A 16 -3.57 -2.29 -8.13
N ILE A 17 -2.42 -2.36 -7.46
CA ILE A 17 -2.17 -1.66 -6.21
C ILE A 17 -1.24 -0.50 -6.54
N THR A 18 -1.63 0.71 -6.18
CA THR A 18 -0.85 1.90 -6.51
C THR A 18 -0.98 2.96 -5.42
N ASP A 19 0.00 3.88 -5.38
CA ASP A 19 -0.05 5.05 -4.53
C ASP A 19 -1.02 6.09 -5.12
N ASN A 20 -1.61 6.93 -4.25
CA ASN A 20 -2.46 8.02 -4.72
C ASN A 20 -1.68 9.29 -5.09
N ASP A 21 -0.40 9.35 -4.75
CA ASP A 21 0.52 10.46 -5.04
C ASP A 21 0.01 11.84 -4.59
N GLY A 22 -0.83 11.85 -3.55
CA GLY A 22 -1.35 13.07 -2.93
C GLY A 22 -2.67 13.58 -3.50
N ASP A 23 -3.19 12.97 -4.57
CA ASP A 23 -4.48 13.34 -5.13
C ASP A 23 -5.18 12.11 -5.70
N PHE A 24 -5.98 11.48 -4.87
CA PHE A 24 -6.71 10.27 -5.24
C PHE A 24 -7.64 10.50 -6.44
N ASN A 25 -8.34 11.63 -6.46
CA ASN A 25 -9.28 11.90 -7.54
C ASN A 25 -8.60 11.96 -8.92
N VAL A 26 -7.51 12.71 -9.02
CA VAL A 26 -6.77 12.86 -10.30
C VAL A 26 -6.01 11.58 -10.63
N ASN A 27 -5.25 11.06 -9.68
CA ASN A 27 -4.30 9.98 -9.95
C ASN A 27 -4.93 8.60 -9.99
N ILE A 28 -6.10 8.42 -9.41
CA ILE A 28 -6.81 7.14 -9.36
C ILE A 28 -8.14 7.23 -10.12
N THR A 29 -9.08 8.03 -9.65
CA THR A 29 -10.43 8.07 -10.22
C THR A 29 -10.42 8.50 -11.67
N GLN A 30 -9.76 9.60 -11.99
CA GLN A 30 -9.72 10.12 -13.37
C GLN A 30 -8.78 9.30 -14.25
N LYS A 31 -7.59 8.98 -13.75
CA LYS A 31 -6.58 8.25 -14.51
C LYS A 31 -7.07 6.87 -14.97
N TYR A 32 -7.80 6.16 -14.10
CA TYR A 32 -8.26 4.80 -14.39
C TYR A 32 -9.77 4.73 -14.68
N ASN A 33 -10.39 5.85 -14.99
CA ASN A 33 -11.84 5.93 -15.20
C ASN A 33 -12.36 4.94 -16.25
N GLU A 34 -11.61 4.71 -17.30
CA GLU A 34 -11.99 3.79 -18.39
C GLU A 34 -12.11 2.34 -17.95
N TYR A 35 -11.53 1.97 -16.79
CA TYR A 35 -11.56 0.60 -16.25
C TYR A 35 -12.58 0.43 -15.12
N SER A 36 -13.23 1.51 -14.67
CA SER A 36 -14.05 1.51 -13.45
C SER A 36 -15.27 0.61 -13.51
N GLY A 37 -15.80 0.35 -14.70
CA GLY A 37 -16.97 -0.50 -14.88
C GLY A 37 -16.66 -1.96 -15.21
N LEU A 38 -15.40 -2.35 -15.23
CA LEU A 38 -14.96 -3.67 -15.65
C LEU A 38 -14.80 -4.60 -14.43
N ALA A 39 -15.64 -5.63 -14.35
CA ALA A 39 -15.66 -6.53 -13.18
C ALA A 39 -14.36 -7.32 -12.98
N HIS A 40 -13.58 -7.52 -14.03
CA HIS A 40 -12.32 -8.27 -13.98
C HIS A 40 -11.08 -7.38 -13.77
N ILE A 41 -11.24 -6.08 -13.64
CA ILE A 41 -10.15 -5.15 -13.34
C ILE A 41 -10.46 -4.39 -12.05
N LEU A 42 -9.56 -4.50 -11.08
CA LEU A 42 -9.65 -3.77 -9.83
C LEU A 42 -8.47 -2.81 -9.70
N ILE A 43 -8.76 -1.54 -9.47
CA ILE A 43 -7.74 -0.53 -9.14
C ILE A 43 -7.90 -0.20 -7.68
N SER A 44 -6.85 -0.39 -6.89
CA SER A 44 -6.89 -0.21 -5.44
C SER A 44 -5.78 0.72 -4.98
N ALA A 45 -6.17 1.74 -4.21
CA ALA A 45 -5.28 2.71 -3.60
C ALA A 45 -5.91 3.25 -2.32
N ASP A 46 -5.08 3.83 -1.45
CA ASP A 46 -5.59 4.54 -0.27
C ASP A 46 -6.25 5.85 -0.76
N ASP A 47 -7.44 6.16 -0.27
CA ASP A 47 -8.18 7.36 -0.67
C ASP A 47 -7.80 8.60 0.13
N ARG A 48 -6.92 8.47 1.12
CA ARG A 48 -6.47 9.57 1.97
C ARG A 48 -5.26 10.26 1.34
N ASN A 49 -5.45 11.47 0.83
CA ASN A 49 -4.40 12.19 0.10
C ASN A 49 -3.16 12.46 0.94
N ALA A 50 -3.31 12.65 2.25
CA ALA A 50 -2.17 12.86 3.15
C ALA A 50 -1.30 11.60 3.32
N LEU A 51 -1.86 10.42 3.08
CA LEU A 51 -1.15 9.14 3.12
C LEU A 51 -0.88 8.69 1.68
N HIS A 52 0.03 9.38 1.02
CA HIS A 52 0.20 9.31 -0.43
C HIS A 52 1.11 8.19 -0.92
N THR A 53 1.89 7.56 -0.02
CA THR A 53 2.76 6.43 -0.35
C THR A 53 2.64 5.32 0.68
N LEU A 54 3.27 4.17 0.41
CA LEU A 54 3.16 2.99 1.26
C LEU A 54 3.64 3.23 2.70
N GLU A 55 4.74 3.96 2.89
CA GLU A 55 5.34 4.12 4.21
C GLU A 55 4.41 4.79 5.22
N PRO A 56 3.82 5.96 4.94
CA PRO A 56 2.86 6.55 5.87
C PRO A 56 1.59 5.72 6.03
N GLN A 57 1.15 5.02 4.99
CA GLN A 57 -0.01 4.14 5.05
C GLN A 57 0.24 2.95 5.98
N PHE A 58 1.42 2.33 5.87
CA PHE A 58 1.81 1.19 6.67
C PHE A 58 1.98 1.58 8.14
N PHE A 59 2.60 2.74 8.39
CA PHE A 59 2.71 3.31 9.73
C PHE A 59 1.33 3.54 10.35
N ASP A 60 0.41 4.13 9.60
CA ASP A 60 -0.91 4.50 10.11
C ASP A 60 -1.68 3.31 10.66
N VAL A 61 -1.67 2.18 9.97
CA VAL A 61 -2.41 0.99 10.41
C VAL A 61 -1.73 0.24 11.56
N ASN A 62 -0.46 0.56 11.87
CA ASN A 62 0.30 -0.07 12.93
C ASN A 62 0.60 0.85 14.11
N LYS A 63 0.16 2.10 14.08
CA LYS A 63 0.50 3.10 15.11
C LYS A 63 -0.06 2.76 16.50
N ALA A 64 -1.04 1.88 16.59
CA ALA A 64 -1.61 1.46 17.87
C ALA A 64 -0.67 0.54 18.65
N ASP A 65 0.28 -0.11 18.00
CA ASP A 65 1.28 -0.97 18.63
C ASP A 65 2.67 -0.70 18.04
N LEU A 66 3.25 0.41 18.46
CA LEU A 66 4.58 0.84 17.98
C LEU A 66 5.72 -0.03 18.50
N VAL A 67 5.54 -0.70 19.64
CA VAL A 67 6.55 -1.63 20.16
C VAL A 67 6.74 -2.78 19.15
N LYS A 68 5.66 -3.40 18.75
CA LYS A 68 5.66 -4.47 17.75
C LYS A 68 6.16 -3.99 16.40
N PHE A 69 5.67 -2.83 15.96
CA PHE A 69 6.06 -2.24 14.68
C PHE A 69 7.56 -1.99 14.62
N ARG A 70 8.12 -1.41 15.69
CA ARG A 70 9.56 -1.17 15.80
C ARG A 70 10.36 -2.48 15.77
N GLN A 71 9.89 -3.52 16.45
CA GLN A 71 10.57 -4.82 16.46
C GLN A 71 10.70 -5.41 15.06
N VAL A 72 9.70 -5.22 14.24
CA VAL A 72 9.69 -5.75 12.86
C VAL A 72 10.47 -4.83 11.91
N ILE A 73 10.16 -3.54 11.90
CA ILE A 73 10.74 -2.58 10.96
C ILE A 73 12.19 -2.25 11.30
N GLY A 74 12.51 -2.16 12.58
CA GLY A 74 13.90 -2.01 13.05
C GLY A 74 14.40 -0.57 13.14
N TYR A 75 13.50 0.42 13.22
CA TYR A 75 13.94 1.80 13.39
C TYR A 75 14.53 2.03 14.81
N PRO A 76 15.42 3.04 14.95
CA PRO A 76 16.06 3.32 16.26
C PRO A 76 15.03 3.69 17.34
N SER A 77 15.28 3.25 18.58
CA SER A 77 14.41 3.53 19.73
C SER A 77 14.31 5.02 20.07
N THR A 78 15.24 5.83 19.59
CA THR A 78 15.23 7.28 19.75
C THR A 78 14.22 7.98 18.87
N TYR A 79 13.72 7.31 17.82
CA TYR A 79 12.68 7.85 16.94
C TYR A 79 11.32 7.63 17.60
N THR A 80 10.67 8.73 17.98
CA THR A 80 9.41 8.71 18.72
C THR A 80 8.26 9.39 18.00
N THR A 81 8.54 10.15 16.94
CA THR A 81 7.51 10.84 16.16
C THR A 81 7.19 10.08 14.88
N SER A 82 5.96 10.25 14.38
CA SER A 82 5.56 9.66 13.11
C SER A 82 6.45 10.11 11.96
N GLU A 83 6.86 11.38 11.97
CA GLU A 83 7.72 11.94 10.93
C GLU A 83 9.08 11.25 10.88
N GLU A 84 9.70 11.03 12.04
CA GLU A 84 10.99 10.34 12.14
C GLU A 84 10.89 8.90 11.64
N ILE A 85 9.87 8.19 12.06
CA ILE A 85 9.67 6.78 11.71
C ILE A 85 9.38 6.63 10.21
N ILE A 86 8.50 7.44 9.67
CA ILE A 86 8.16 7.41 8.24
C ILE A 86 9.39 7.76 7.39
N LYS A 87 10.15 8.77 7.81
CA LYS A 87 11.38 9.15 7.11
C LYS A 87 12.40 8.00 7.10
N TYR A 88 12.54 7.30 8.23
CA TYR A 88 13.40 6.11 8.30
C TYR A 88 12.94 5.06 7.27
N MET A 89 11.65 4.77 7.20
CA MET A 89 11.10 3.79 6.26
C MET A 89 11.36 4.18 4.81
N ILE A 90 11.18 5.46 4.48
CA ILE A 90 11.44 5.97 3.12
C ILE A 90 12.91 5.78 2.75
N ASN A 91 13.83 6.07 3.67
CA ASN A 91 15.26 6.01 3.42
C ASN A 91 15.85 4.60 3.48
N GLN A 92 15.16 3.65 4.14
CA GLN A 92 15.64 2.29 4.39
C GLN A 92 14.67 1.23 3.85
N LYS A 93 14.12 1.45 2.68
CA LYS A 93 13.07 0.59 2.09
C LYS A 93 13.48 -0.88 2.00
N THR A 94 14.65 -1.15 1.46
CA THR A 94 15.12 -2.53 1.31
C THR A 94 15.35 -3.19 2.67
N ASP A 95 15.91 -2.45 3.61
CA ASP A 95 16.26 -2.96 4.91
C ASP A 95 15.03 -3.41 5.71
N TRP A 96 14.04 -2.52 5.85
CA TRP A 96 12.85 -2.89 6.61
C TRP A 96 11.97 -3.91 5.88
N ALA A 97 11.96 -3.90 4.55
CA ALA A 97 11.20 -4.89 3.79
C ALA A 97 11.75 -6.30 4.01
N LEU A 98 13.09 -6.46 4.02
CA LEU A 98 13.71 -7.73 4.33
C LEU A 98 13.41 -8.19 5.76
N LYS A 99 13.48 -7.29 6.73
CA LYS A 99 13.13 -7.59 8.12
C LYS A 99 11.68 -8.04 8.25
N LEU A 100 10.77 -7.39 7.53
CA LEU A 100 9.37 -7.77 7.51
C LEU A 100 9.18 -9.21 6.99
N PHE A 101 9.85 -9.55 5.89
CA PHE A 101 9.78 -10.90 5.32
C PHE A 101 10.34 -11.96 6.26
N GLU A 102 11.37 -11.64 7.03
CA GLU A 102 12.02 -12.58 7.95
C GLU A 102 11.31 -12.69 9.29
N SER A 103 10.40 -11.77 9.60
CA SER A 103 9.73 -11.72 10.90
C SER A 103 8.60 -12.74 11.00
N ASP A 104 8.47 -13.35 12.18
CA ASP A 104 7.33 -14.21 12.54
C ASP A 104 6.14 -13.38 13.07
N GLU A 105 6.35 -12.09 13.36
CA GLU A 105 5.29 -11.20 13.83
C GLU A 105 4.39 -10.78 12.69
N VAL A 106 3.08 -10.75 12.96
CA VAL A 106 2.07 -10.33 12.00
C VAL A 106 1.74 -8.85 12.21
N LEU A 107 2.04 -8.02 11.24
CA LEU A 107 1.65 -6.61 11.22
C LEU A 107 0.33 -6.41 10.48
N GLU A 108 -0.30 -5.28 10.74
CA GLU A 108 -1.48 -4.87 9.98
C GLU A 108 -1.06 -4.30 8.63
N TYR A 109 -1.88 -4.55 7.61
CA TYR A 109 -1.68 -4.00 6.27
C TYR A 109 -2.77 -2.98 5.94
N PRO A 110 -2.47 -1.98 5.11
CA PRO A 110 -3.49 -1.02 4.68
C PRO A 110 -4.71 -1.70 4.08
N THR A 111 -5.89 -1.12 4.32
CA THR A 111 -7.17 -1.69 3.90
C THR A 111 -7.23 -1.93 2.39
N TYR A 112 -6.67 -1.03 1.59
CA TYR A 112 -6.70 -1.17 0.13
C TYR A 112 -5.89 -2.37 -0.36
N ILE A 113 -4.83 -2.75 0.37
CA ILE A 113 -4.04 -3.96 0.06
C ILE A 113 -4.83 -5.21 0.46
N LYS A 114 -5.46 -5.20 1.64
CA LYS A 114 -6.31 -6.31 2.08
C LYS A 114 -7.45 -6.55 1.10
N ALA A 115 -8.04 -5.50 0.58
CA ALA A 115 -9.13 -5.59 -0.40
C ALA A 115 -8.69 -6.33 -1.67
N VAL A 116 -7.47 -6.08 -2.14
CA VAL A 116 -6.92 -6.79 -3.31
C VAL A 116 -6.73 -8.28 -3.01
N VAL A 117 -6.18 -8.61 -1.84
CA VAL A 117 -5.97 -10.01 -1.45
C VAL A 117 -7.30 -10.77 -1.41
N GLU A 118 -8.33 -10.18 -0.81
CA GLU A 118 -9.67 -10.80 -0.76
C GLU A 118 -10.29 -10.93 -2.16
N TRP A 119 -10.14 -9.91 -2.99
CA TRP A 119 -10.64 -9.96 -4.37
C TRP A 119 -9.99 -11.08 -5.17
N CYS A 120 -8.67 -11.28 -5.01
CA CYS A 120 -7.94 -12.33 -5.71
C CYS A 120 -8.35 -13.74 -5.27
N LYS A 121 -8.91 -13.89 -4.08
CA LYS A 121 -9.40 -15.18 -3.56
C LYS A 121 -10.80 -15.54 -4.05
N SER A 122 -11.53 -14.56 -4.54
CA SER A 122 -12.95 -14.74 -4.93
C SER A 122 -13.16 -15.34 -6.34
#